data_58bbf82800be051eec613960c25fc3fd
#
_entry.id   58bbf82800be051eec613960c25fc3fd
#
_cell.length_a   1.000
_cell.length_b   1.000
_cell.length_c   1.000
_cell.angle_alpha   90.00
_cell.angle_beta   90.00
_cell.angle_gamma   90.00
#
_symmetry.space_group_name_H-M   'P 1'
#
loop_
_entity.id
_entity.type
_entity.pdbx_description
1 polymer ?
#
loop_
_entity_poly.entity_id
_entity_poly.type
_entity_poly.pdbx_seq_one_letter_code
_entity_poly.pdbx_strand_id
1 'polypeptide(L)'
;MNLGRPNSNDATGTFNRSKNVVPGSGICSRCIDGCKGNCEVFKASFRSREVIYPGPFGEITAGADKDYPVDYSHLNIQGYALGAKGLPDGVEGNSDNTKFPDVNTETEYGWNSKVKMKVPIFTGALGSTEIARRNWEHFAVGAAISGITLICGENVCGIDPGLELDSKGKIKSSPDMDRRIEIYKRFHEGYGEILVQMNVEDTRLGVAEYVRKKHNLQAIELKWGQGAKCIGGEIKVKSLERALELKKRGYIVTPDPSQEAIQKAFKDGAIKEFERHSRLGFVSEEGFLAEVKRLRDLGFKRITLKTGAYSMRELAMAIKYASMAQIDLLTIDGAPGGTGMSPWRMMSEWGIPTFYLEALTYEFCQKLAKKGMRIPDIAIAGGFSTEDHVFKVLAMGSPYVKAVCMGRALMIPGMVGKNIGKWIKEGNLPVTVSEYGKTEKEIFVCYEELAAKYGDKIKDIPLGAIGIYSFVQKIKVGLQQLMAGSRNFRLSTITRQDLMSLTEDAAEVSGIPYVMDAYRKEAEAILNGRSSRKTRR
;
A
#
# COMPACT_ATOMS: atom_id res chain seq x y z
N MET A 1 -20.37 -23.63 -8.46
CA MET A 1 -19.04 -23.46 -9.06
C MET A 1 -19.23 -22.62 -10.31
N ASN A 2 -18.74 -21.42 -10.34
CA ASN A 2 -18.66 -20.64 -11.59
C ASN A 2 -17.49 -21.20 -12.41
N LEU A 3 -17.75 -22.30 -13.10
CA LEU A 3 -16.81 -22.88 -14.05
C LEU A 3 -16.70 -21.91 -15.23
N GLY A 4 -15.61 -21.17 -15.35
CA GLY A 4 -15.31 -20.37 -16.53
C GLY A 4 -14.94 -18.90 -16.30
N ARG A 5 -14.87 -18.42 -15.06
CA ARG A 5 -14.31 -17.09 -14.77
C ARG A 5 -12.93 -17.25 -14.17
N PRO A 6 -11.86 -16.83 -14.85
CA PRO A 6 -10.56 -16.76 -14.21
C PRO A 6 -10.64 -15.71 -13.11
N ASN A 7 -10.44 -16.13 -11.89
CA ASN A 7 -10.33 -15.23 -10.74
C ASN A 7 -9.03 -15.52 -9.98
N SER A 8 -8.62 -14.58 -9.15
CA SER A 8 -7.38 -14.73 -8.37
C SER A 8 -7.38 -15.98 -7.49
N ASN A 9 -8.56 -16.44 -7.07
CA ASN A 9 -8.70 -17.65 -6.27
C ASN A 9 -8.39 -18.91 -7.08
N ASP A 10 -8.88 -18.99 -8.31
CA ASP A 10 -8.62 -20.12 -9.20
C ASP A 10 -7.15 -20.17 -9.64
N ALA A 11 -6.62 -19.01 -10.04
CA ALA A 11 -5.24 -18.90 -10.50
C ALA A 11 -4.19 -19.15 -9.43
N THR A 12 -4.53 -18.93 -8.16
CA THR A 12 -3.58 -18.97 -7.04
C THR A 12 -3.86 -20.07 -6.01
N GLY A 13 -4.83 -20.95 -6.26
CA GLY A 13 -5.22 -21.99 -5.32
C GLY A 13 -5.88 -21.47 -4.05
N THR A 14 -6.41 -20.26 -4.06
CA THR A 14 -6.94 -19.59 -2.86
C THR A 14 -8.33 -20.07 -2.45
N PHE A 15 -8.94 -21.04 -3.13
CA PHE A 15 -10.14 -21.75 -2.66
C PHE A 15 -10.00 -22.38 -1.27
N ASN A 16 -8.77 -22.68 -0.86
CA ASN A 16 -8.48 -23.22 0.45
C ASN A 16 -8.35 -22.15 1.54
N ARG A 17 -8.87 -20.95 1.29
CA ARG A 17 -8.90 -19.93 2.31
C ARG A 17 -9.61 -20.42 3.56
N SER A 18 -8.98 -20.20 4.69
CA SER A 18 -9.64 -20.35 5.97
C SER A 18 -10.86 -19.44 6.01
N LYS A 19 -11.98 -19.92 6.57
CA LYS A 19 -13.18 -19.10 6.85
C LYS A 19 -12.90 -17.84 7.68
N ASN A 20 -11.69 -17.69 8.18
CA ASN A 20 -11.20 -16.55 8.96
C ASN A 20 -10.44 -15.51 8.11
N VAL A 21 -10.49 -15.60 6.80
CA VAL A 21 -9.95 -14.56 5.93
C VAL A 21 -10.79 -13.29 6.08
N VAL A 22 -10.13 -12.16 6.23
CA VAL A 22 -10.80 -10.86 6.26
C VAL A 22 -11.39 -10.60 4.89
N PRO A 23 -12.72 -10.42 4.77
CA PRO A 23 -13.33 -10.11 3.49
C PRO A 23 -12.68 -8.92 2.81
N GLY A 24 -12.50 -9.03 1.53
CA GLY A 24 -12.03 -7.95 0.71
C GLY A 24 -10.52 -7.74 0.65
N SER A 25 -9.72 -8.35 1.51
CA SER A 25 -8.26 -8.19 1.45
C SER A 25 -7.52 -9.43 0.99
N GLY A 26 -8.18 -10.57 1.04
CA GLY A 26 -7.56 -11.86 0.76
C GLY A 26 -6.40 -12.24 1.68
N ILE A 27 -6.09 -11.41 2.66
CA ILE A 27 -5.03 -11.67 3.63
C ILE A 27 -5.67 -12.17 4.91
N CYS A 28 -5.23 -13.35 5.37
CA CYS A 28 -5.71 -13.99 6.58
C CYS A 28 -5.55 -13.06 7.79
N SER A 29 -6.60 -12.94 8.61
CA SER A 29 -6.58 -12.13 9.84
C SER A 29 -5.69 -12.70 10.94
N ARG A 30 -5.24 -13.96 10.84
CA ARG A 30 -4.40 -14.62 11.82
C ARG A 30 -2.94 -14.15 11.83
N CYS A 31 -2.53 -13.30 10.90
CA CYS A 31 -1.15 -12.80 10.81
C CYS A 31 -0.77 -11.83 11.93
N ILE A 32 -1.69 -11.45 12.80
CA ILE A 32 -1.47 -10.41 13.81
C ILE A 32 -0.57 -10.92 14.95
N ASP A 33 -0.88 -12.08 15.49
CA ASP A 33 -0.10 -12.69 16.55
C ASP A 33 -0.01 -14.21 16.36
N GLY A 34 1.21 -14.76 16.35
CA GLY A 34 1.46 -16.19 16.35
C GLY A 34 1.08 -16.92 15.06
N CYS A 35 1.02 -16.25 13.92
CA CYS A 35 0.80 -16.91 12.66
C CYS A 35 1.89 -17.96 12.39
N LYS A 36 1.47 -19.21 12.23
CA LYS A 36 2.29 -20.36 11.81
C LYS A 36 1.97 -20.77 10.37
N GLY A 37 1.40 -19.83 9.59
CA GLY A 37 0.70 -20.10 8.35
C GLY A 37 1.57 -20.40 7.15
N ASN A 38 0.89 -20.63 6.05
CA ASN A 38 1.44 -21.15 4.81
C ASN A 38 1.30 -20.20 3.61
N CYS A 39 0.84 -18.96 3.81
CA CYS A 39 0.63 -18.05 2.69
C CYS A 39 1.96 -17.52 2.12
N GLU A 40 1.91 -17.07 0.88
CA GLU A 40 3.07 -16.51 0.19
C GLU A 40 3.69 -15.34 0.94
N VAL A 41 2.88 -14.44 1.50
CA VAL A 41 3.38 -13.28 2.26
C VAL A 41 4.13 -13.72 3.51
N PHE A 42 3.64 -14.74 4.24
CA PHE A 42 4.33 -15.33 5.37
C PHE A 42 5.71 -15.85 4.95
N LYS A 43 5.75 -16.70 3.92
CA LYS A 43 6.99 -17.31 3.42
C LYS A 43 7.97 -16.26 2.85
N ALA A 44 7.48 -15.27 2.10
CA ALA A 44 8.30 -14.19 1.57
C ALA A 44 8.96 -13.33 2.64
N SER A 45 8.39 -13.28 3.88
CA SER A 45 8.95 -12.51 4.99
C SER A 45 10.36 -12.98 5.40
N PHE A 46 10.72 -14.22 5.14
CA PHE A 46 12.03 -14.77 5.48
C PHE A 46 12.75 -15.42 4.30
N ARG A 47 12.03 -15.89 3.27
CA ARG A 47 12.62 -16.50 2.08
C ARG A 47 12.73 -15.59 0.88
N SER A 48 12.18 -14.36 0.93
CA SER A 48 12.35 -13.35 -0.12
C SER A 48 11.97 -13.88 -1.51
N ARG A 49 12.85 -13.64 -2.50
CA ARG A 49 12.69 -14.02 -3.90
C ARG A 49 12.53 -15.53 -4.15
N GLU A 50 12.90 -16.38 -3.22
CA GLU A 50 12.73 -17.82 -3.40
C GLU A 50 11.26 -18.24 -3.53
N VAL A 51 10.31 -17.44 -3.00
CA VAL A 51 8.87 -17.73 -3.10
C VAL A 51 8.22 -17.25 -4.41
N ILE A 52 8.99 -16.68 -5.33
CA ILE A 52 8.50 -16.31 -6.67
C ILE A 52 8.18 -17.56 -7.50
N TYR A 53 8.94 -18.61 -7.30
CA TYR A 53 8.82 -19.83 -8.07
C TYR A 53 7.84 -20.81 -7.41
N PRO A 54 7.04 -21.56 -8.20
CA PRO A 54 6.28 -22.67 -7.67
C PRO A 54 7.28 -23.68 -7.08
N GLY A 55 6.99 -24.19 -5.91
CA GLY A 55 7.91 -25.07 -5.23
C GLY A 55 7.37 -25.44 -3.86
N PRO A 56 8.21 -25.67 -2.86
CA PRO A 56 7.76 -26.12 -1.54
C PRO A 56 6.86 -25.11 -0.81
N PHE A 57 6.73 -23.91 -1.35
CA PHE A 57 5.97 -22.84 -0.74
C PHE A 57 4.47 -22.91 -1.01
N GLY A 58 4.03 -23.66 -2.02
CA GLY A 58 2.61 -23.87 -2.30
C GLY A 58 1.87 -22.62 -2.73
N GLU A 59 0.66 -22.46 -2.27
CA GLU A 59 -0.36 -21.59 -2.79
C GLU A 59 -0.24 -20.13 -2.32
N ILE A 60 -0.65 -19.18 -3.17
CA ILE A 60 -0.83 -17.78 -2.81
C ILE A 60 -2.17 -17.65 -2.08
N THR A 61 -2.16 -16.95 -0.93
CA THR A 61 -3.36 -16.74 -0.13
C THR A 61 -3.73 -15.26 0.00
N ALA A 62 -3.10 -14.39 -0.76
CA ALA A 62 -3.40 -12.97 -0.81
C ALA A 62 -4.31 -12.64 -2.00
N GLY A 63 -5.34 -11.85 -1.80
CA GLY A 63 -6.29 -11.43 -2.82
C GLY A 63 -7.62 -10.97 -2.23
N ALA A 64 -8.56 -10.52 -3.06
CA ALA A 64 -9.89 -10.15 -2.62
C ALA A 64 -10.70 -11.37 -2.22
N ASP A 65 -11.49 -11.25 -1.13
CA ASP A 65 -12.33 -12.34 -0.64
C ASP A 65 -13.72 -12.38 -1.31
N LYS A 66 -14.15 -11.25 -1.85
CA LYS A 66 -15.39 -11.13 -2.63
C LYS A 66 -15.08 -11.35 -4.11
N ASP A 67 -15.86 -12.22 -4.75
CA ASP A 67 -15.83 -12.37 -6.19
C ASP A 67 -16.50 -11.16 -6.84
N TYR A 68 -15.71 -10.34 -7.51
CA TYR A 68 -16.22 -9.28 -8.38
C TYR A 68 -16.41 -9.82 -9.80
N PRO A 69 -17.37 -9.30 -10.56
CA PRO A 69 -17.58 -9.72 -11.96
C PRO A 69 -16.33 -9.57 -12.81
N VAL A 70 -15.53 -8.54 -12.53
CA VAL A 70 -14.23 -8.28 -13.15
C VAL A 70 -13.24 -7.82 -12.10
N ASP A 71 -12.03 -8.36 -12.14
CA ASP A 71 -10.89 -7.96 -11.32
C ASP A 71 -9.55 -8.12 -12.09
N TYR A 72 -8.42 -7.89 -11.42
CA TYR A 72 -7.09 -7.98 -12.07
C TYR A 72 -6.71 -9.40 -12.52
N SER A 73 -7.40 -10.45 -12.06
CA SER A 73 -7.17 -11.82 -12.55
C SER A 73 -7.70 -12.02 -13.97
N HIS A 74 -8.59 -11.13 -14.43
CA HIS A 74 -9.12 -11.11 -15.79
C HIS A 74 -8.19 -10.40 -16.79
N LEU A 75 -7.04 -9.90 -16.34
CA LEU A 75 -5.96 -9.39 -17.18
C LEU A 75 -4.76 -10.33 -17.16
N ASN A 76 -4.14 -10.56 -18.30
CA ASN A 76 -2.82 -11.17 -18.39
C ASN A 76 -1.79 -10.18 -18.91
N ILE A 77 -0.52 -10.46 -18.59
CA ILE A 77 0.63 -9.69 -19.06
C ILE A 77 1.01 -10.20 -20.43
N GLN A 78 1.22 -9.30 -21.38
CA GLN A 78 1.62 -9.60 -22.74
C GLN A 78 3.11 -9.96 -22.79
N GLY A 79 3.41 -11.17 -23.25
CA GLY A 79 4.78 -11.60 -23.49
C GLY A 79 5.28 -11.21 -24.88
N TYR A 80 6.55 -10.86 -25.00
CA TYR A 80 7.15 -10.53 -26.29
C TYR A 80 8.48 -11.25 -26.49
N ALA A 81 8.72 -11.72 -27.72
CA ALA A 81 9.99 -12.33 -28.11
C ALA A 81 11.01 -11.32 -28.62
N LEU A 82 10.53 -10.16 -29.09
CA LEU A 82 11.35 -9.14 -29.75
C LEU A 82 11.28 -7.80 -29.02
N GLY A 83 12.35 -7.00 -29.18
CA GLY A 83 12.46 -5.65 -28.62
C GLY A 83 13.06 -5.60 -27.22
N ALA A 84 13.46 -4.41 -26.80
CA ALA A 84 14.00 -4.11 -25.48
C ALA A 84 13.79 -2.62 -25.20
N LYS A 85 12.70 -2.27 -24.51
CA LYS A 85 12.38 -0.88 -24.19
C LYS A 85 13.05 -0.47 -22.87
N GLY A 86 13.59 0.75 -22.81
CA GLY A 86 14.13 1.32 -21.59
C GLY A 86 15.54 0.88 -21.22
N LEU A 87 16.28 0.29 -22.14
CA LEU A 87 17.73 0.14 -21.99
C LEU A 87 18.40 1.51 -21.89
N PRO A 88 19.58 1.61 -21.29
CA PRO A 88 20.39 2.83 -21.30
C PRO A 88 20.65 3.34 -22.71
N ASP A 89 20.83 4.65 -22.86
CA ASP A 89 21.09 5.27 -24.17
C ASP A 89 22.37 4.68 -24.81
N GLY A 90 22.28 4.30 -26.07
CA GLY A 90 23.37 3.69 -26.83
C GLY A 90 23.58 2.19 -26.59
N VAL A 91 22.80 1.56 -25.72
CA VAL A 91 22.85 0.11 -25.50
C VAL A 91 21.90 -0.60 -26.45
N GLU A 92 22.45 -1.49 -27.28
CA GLU A 92 21.69 -2.31 -28.22
C GLU A 92 20.97 -3.46 -27.48
N GLY A 93 19.71 -3.72 -27.85
CA GLY A 93 18.94 -4.84 -27.33
C GLY A 93 19.38 -6.18 -27.92
N ASN A 94 20.27 -6.87 -27.21
CA ASN A 94 20.73 -8.23 -27.53
C ASN A 94 20.72 -9.10 -26.25
N SER A 95 21.02 -10.37 -26.37
CA SER A 95 21.01 -11.34 -25.27
C SER A 95 21.93 -10.98 -24.10
N ASP A 96 23.03 -10.31 -24.36
CA ASP A 96 24.03 -9.94 -23.35
C ASP A 96 23.57 -8.70 -22.54
N ASN A 97 22.76 -7.83 -23.15
CA ASN A 97 22.31 -6.57 -22.58
C ASN A 97 20.85 -6.62 -22.05
N THR A 98 20.15 -7.76 -22.20
CA THR A 98 18.74 -7.91 -21.83
C THR A 98 18.54 -8.97 -20.74
N LYS A 99 19.24 -8.82 -19.62
CA LYS A 99 19.15 -9.74 -18.48
C LYS A 99 18.11 -9.23 -17.50
N PHE A 100 17.25 -10.12 -16.98
CA PHE A 100 16.18 -9.69 -16.06
C PHE A 100 16.70 -9.04 -14.76
N PRO A 101 17.85 -9.42 -14.17
CA PRO A 101 18.35 -8.76 -12.97
C PRO A 101 18.71 -7.28 -13.19
N ASP A 102 18.99 -6.87 -14.44
CA ASP A 102 19.39 -5.51 -14.81
C ASP A 102 18.17 -4.59 -15.06
N VAL A 103 16.96 -5.14 -14.96
CA VAL A 103 15.71 -4.35 -15.09
C VAL A 103 15.60 -3.33 -13.97
N ASN A 104 15.45 -2.05 -14.33
CA ASN A 104 15.28 -0.97 -13.38
C ASN A 104 13.82 -0.86 -12.92
N THR A 105 13.58 -1.13 -11.62
CA THR A 105 12.29 -1.06 -10.95
C THR A 105 12.08 0.24 -10.19
N GLU A 106 13.00 1.20 -10.26
CA GLU A 106 12.84 2.48 -9.59
C GLU A 106 11.68 3.28 -10.15
N THR A 107 10.98 3.94 -9.26
CA THR A 107 9.93 4.90 -9.58
C THR A 107 10.18 6.21 -8.87
N GLU A 108 9.50 7.26 -9.31
CA GLU A 108 9.47 8.54 -8.62
C GLU A 108 8.08 9.15 -8.66
N TYR A 109 7.77 9.95 -7.65
CA TYR A 109 6.55 10.75 -7.60
C TYR A 109 6.82 12.16 -7.06
N GLY A 110 5.90 13.07 -7.37
CA GLY A 110 5.91 14.45 -6.89
C GLY A 110 5.69 15.47 -8.01
N TRP A 111 5.07 16.59 -7.69
CA TRP A 111 4.75 17.63 -8.66
C TRP A 111 5.98 18.46 -9.05
N ASN A 112 6.60 19.12 -8.08
CA ASN A 112 7.81 19.94 -8.26
C ASN A 112 9.04 19.33 -7.57
N SER A 113 8.85 18.63 -6.48
CA SER A 113 9.90 18.00 -5.69
C SER A 113 9.70 16.49 -5.72
N LYS A 114 10.61 15.77 -6.39
CA LYS A 114 10.51 14.33 -6.61
C LYS A 114 11.06 13.52 -5.44
N VAL A 115 10.42 12.39 -5.17
CA VAL A 115 10.89 11.32 -4.28
C VAL A 115 11.09 10.05 -5.12
N LYS A 116 12.27 9.46 -5.02
CA LYS A 116 12.59 8.19 -5.66
C LYS A 116 12.32 7.03 -4.70
N MET A 117 11.77 5.95 -5.21
CA MET A 117 11.64 4.67 -4.51
C MET A 117 12.31 3.56 -5.30
N LYS A 118 12.94 2.61 -4.62
CA LYS A 118 13.63 1.48 -5.26
C LYS A 118 12.68 0.50 -5.94
N VAL A 119 11.45 0.44 -5.46
CA VAL A 119 10.37 -0.42 -5.98
C VAL A 119 9.06 0.39 -5.96
N PRO A 120 8.16 0.24 -6.92
CA PRO A 120 6.96 1.05 -7.03
C PRO A 120 5.85 0.64 -6.05
N ILE A 121 6.21 0.40 -4.81
CA ILE A 121 5.29 0.08 -3.71
C ILE A 121 5.59 0.94 -2.49
N PHE A 122 4.58 1.23 -1.69
CA PHE A 122 4.73 1.93 -0.41
C PHE A 122 3.65 1.51 0.59
N THR A 123 3.83 1.88 1.86
CA THR A 123 2.90 1.45 2.91
C THR A 123 1.58 2.22 2.83
N GLY A 124 0.47 1.53 3.07
CA GLY A 124 -0.74 2.22 3.52
C GLY A 124 -0.51 2.93 4.85
N ALA A 125 -1.34 3.92 5.16
CA ALA A 125 -1.22 4.69 6.40
C ALA A 125 -1.36 3.80 7.64
N LEU A 126 -0.32 3.74 8.45
CA LEU A 126 -0.25 2.97 9.70
C LEU A 126 -0.44 3.94 10.87
N GLY A 127 -1.67 4.07 11.34
CA GLY A 127 -2.07 5.12 12.28
C GLY A 127 -2.05 4.69 13.75
N SER A 128 -3.16 4.98 14.39
CA SER A 128 -3.34 4.93 15.85
C SER A 128 -3.69 3.55 16.42
N THR A 129 -3.70 2.49 15.60
CA THR A 129 -4.01 1.14 16.11
C THR A 129 -2.87 0.62 17.00
N GLU A 130 -3.22 -0.19 18.00
CA GLU A 130 -2.25 -0.80 18.89
C GLU A 130 -1.25 -1.69 18.13
N ILE A 131 -1.70 -2.36 17.07
CA ILE A 131 -0.84 -3.17 16.20
C ILE A 131 0.22 -2.29 15.52
N ALA A 132 -0.18 -1.14 14.98
CA ALA A 132 0.77 -0.20 14.38
C ALA A 132 1.76 0.34 15.43
N ARG A 133 1.30 0.68 16.63
CA ARG A 133 2.13 1.22 17.70
C ARG A 133 3.19 0.21 18.18
N ARG A 134 2.78 -1.04 18.45
CA ARG A 134 3.67 -2.11 18.96
C ARG A 134 4.70 -2.60 17.96
N ASN A 135 4.38 -2.49 16.67
CA ASN A 135 5.25 -3.01 15.61
C ASN A 135 5.91 -1.90 14.80
N TRP A 136 5.78 -0.64 15.23
CA TRP A 136 6.22 0.51 14.46
C TRP A 136 7.70 0.46 14.07
N GLU A 137 8.56 0.04 14.99
CA GLU A 137 10.00 -0.07 14.74
C GLU A 137 10.29 -0.99 13.56
N HIS A 138 9.64 -2.15 13.52
CA HIS A 138 9.77 -3.10 12.41
C HIS A 138 9.32 -2.48 11.09
N PHE A 139 8.21 -1.75 11.10
CA PHE A 139 7.66 -1.10 9.90
C PHE A 139 8.54 0.06 9.43
N ALA A 140 8.98 0.90 10.34
CA ALA A 140 9.75 2.09 10.00
C ALA A 140 11.15 1.74 9.49
N VAL A 141 11.86 0.88 10.20
CA VAL A 141 13.18 0.42 9.77
C VAL A 141 13.07 -0.38 8.47
N GLY A 142 12.10 -1.30 8.37
CA GLY A 142 11.88 -2.11 7.18
C GLY A 142 11.61 -1.29 5.93
N ALA A 143 10.75 -0.27 6.02
CA ALA A 143 10.48 0.63 4.90
C ALA A 143 11.72 1.45 4.52
N ALA A 144 12.44 1.99 5.51
CA ALA A 144 13.63 2.81 5.28
C ALA A 144 14.76 2.02 4.58
N ILE A 145 15.12 0.82 5.08
CA ILE A 145 16.18 -0.01 4.47
C ILE A 145 15.77 -0.57 3.09
N SER A 146 14.46 -0.74 2.86
CA SER A 146 13.91 -1.16 1.58
C SER A 146 13.85 -0.02 0.55
N GLY A 147 14.01 1.23 0.97
CA GLY A 147 13.94 2.41 0.11
C GLY A 147 12.54 2.67 -0.43
N ILE A 148 11.51 2.48 0.39
CA ILE A 148 10.10 2.76 0.08
C ILE A 148 9.53 3.82 1.02
N THR A 149 8.48 4.51 0.59
CA THR A 149 7.79 5.52 1.41
C THR A 149 6.97 4.85 2.50
N LEU A 150 7.00 5.45 3.71
CA LEU A 150 6.20 5.05 4.87
C LEU A 150 5.21 6.15 5.24
N ILE A 151 3.94 5.80 5.40
CA ILE A 151 2.91 6.73 5.85
C ILE A 151 2.55 6.46 7.30
N CYS A 152 2.91 7.40 8.20
CA CYS A 152 2.40 7.45 9.55
C CYS A 152 0.95 7.94 9.51
N GLY A 153 0.00 7.06 9.83
CA GLY A 153 -1.42 7.33 9.68
C GLY A 153 -1.99 8.31 10.72
N GLU A 154 -3.26 8.56 10.59
CA GLU A 154 -4.00 9.54 11.38
C GLU A 154 -4.18 9.17 12.86
N ASN A 155 -4.52 10.18 13.66
CA ASN A 155 -4.87 10.10 15.09
C ASN A 155 -3.72 9.67 16.02
N VAL A 156 -2.49 9.59 15.57
CA VAL A 156 -1.37 9.15 16.41
C VAL A 156 -1.17 10.09 17.58
N CYS A 157 -1.07 11.39 17.33
CA CYS A 157 -0.93 12.37 18.40
C CYS A 157 -2.16 12.38 19.33
N GLY A 158 -3.36 12.38 18.76
CA GLY A 158 -4.60 12.48 19.54
C GLY A 158 -4.82 11.36 20.54
N ILE A 159 -4.32 10.14 20.23
CA ILE A 159 -4.39 9.01 21.15
C ILE A 159 -3.09 8.74 21.91
N ASP A 160 -2.04 9.55 21.72
CA ASP A 160 -0.81 9.40 22.48
C ASP A 160 -1.07 9.61 23.98
N PRO A 161 -0.75 8.65 24.86
CA PRO A 161 -0.87 8.84 26.31
C PRO A 161 -0.01 10.02 26.84
N GLY A 162 1.12 10.27 26.19
CA GLY A 162 2.04 11.34 26.53
C GLY A 162 1.74 12.68 25.83
N LEU A 163 0.57 12.83 25.19
CA LEU A 163 0.20 14.07 24.53
C LEU A 163 0.09 15.23 25.52
N GLU A 164 0.85 16.29 25.27
CA GLU A 164 0.69 17.60 25.92
C GLU A 164 0.13 18.60 24.92
N LEU A 165 -0.88 19.37 25.38
CA LEU A 165 -1.48 20.45 24.62
C LEU A 165 -1.10 21.80 25.23
N ASP A 166 -1.02 22.83 24.39
CA ASP A 166 -0.91 24.22 24.83
C ASP A 166 -2.26 24.79 25.28
N SER A 167 -2.26 26.05 25.72
CA SER A 167 -3.47 26.76 26.17
C SER A 167 -4.52 26.95 25.07
N LYS A 168 -4.14 26.77 23.78
CA LYS A 168 -5.04 26.86 22.62
C LYS A 168 -5.52 25.49 22.15
N GLY A 169 -5.17 24.41 22.86
CA GLY A 169 -5.53 23.04 22.50
C GLY A 169 -4.72 22.48 21.32
N LYS A 170 -3.56 23.06 21.00
CA LYS A 170 -2.65 22.57 19.97
C LYS A 170 -1.55 21.72 20.59
N ILE A 171 -0.95 20.83 19.79
CA ILE A 171 0.11 19.93 20.24
C ILE A 171 1.34 20.71 20.68
N LYS A 172 1.73 20.53 21.93
CA LYS A 172 3.01 20.96 22.48
C LYS A 172 4.04 19.84 22.42
N SER A 173 3.65 18.60 22.73
CA SER A 173 4.49 17.41 22.71
C SER A 173 3.66 16.15 22.42
N SER A 174 4.21 15.24 21.58
CA SER A 174 3.67 13.91 21.32
C SER A 174 4.81 12.88 21.18
N PRO A 175 5.20 12.24 22.29
CA PRO A 175 6.33 11.30 22.30
C PRO A 175 6.19 10.13 21.31
N ASP A 176 4.97 9.60 21.09
CA ASP A 176 4.79 8.51 20.13
C ASP A 176 5.00 9.00 18.68
N MET A 177 4.54 10.19 18.33
CA MET A 177 4.79 10.77 17.00
C MET A 177 6.28 11.01 16.77
N ASP A 178 6.97 11.58 17.78
CA ASP A 178 8.40 11.85 17.72
C ASP A 178 9.19 10.56 17.48
N ARG A 179 8.96 9.55 18.31
CA ARG A 179 9.57 8.23 18.19
C ARG A 179 9.36 7.63 16.81
N ARG A 180 8.15 7.74 16.28
CA ARG A 180 7.80 7.19 14.96
C ARG A 180 8.61 7.80 13.83
N ILE A 181 8.76 9.12 13.83
CA ILE A 181 9.51 9.84 12.81
C ILE A 181 11.00 9.56 12.92
N GLU A 182 11.55 9.59 14.14
CA GLU A 182 12.97 9.42 14.39
C GLU A 182 13.49 8.04 14.03
N ILE A 183 12.71 6.99 14.31
CA ILE A 183 13.09 5.62 13.94
C ILE A 183 13.26 5.48 12.43
N TYR A 184 12.33 5.99 11.63
CA TYR A 184 12.46 5.94 10.17
C TYR A 184 13.70 6.72 9.70
N LYS A 185 13.89 7.94 10.20
CA LYS A 185 15.00 8.82 9.78
C LYS A 185 16.38 8.22 10.07
N ARG A 186 16.51 7.41 11.11
CA ARG A 186 17.78 6.77 11.50
C ARG A 186 18.32 5.85 10.41
N PHE A 187 17.46 5.22 9.63
CA PHE A 187 17.81 4.23 8.60
C PHE A 187 17.50 4.69 7.17
N HIS A 188 17.04 5.95 7.01
CA HIS A 188 16.72 6.50 5.69
C HIS A 188 17.97 6.77 4.86
N GLU A 189 18.03 6.25 3.64
CA GLU A 189 19.19 6.31 2.74
C GLU A 189 18.90 7.08 1.43
N GLY A 190 18.00 8.04 1.45
CA GLY A 190 17.70 8.90 0.29
C GLY A 190 16.66 8.33 -0.69
N TYR A 191 16.12 7.13 -0.42
CA TYR A 191 14.99 6.56 -1.15
C TYR A 191 13.76 6.46 -0.26
N GLY A 192 12.59 6.76 -0.82
CA GLY A 192 11.37 6.89 -0.04
C GLY A 192 11.37 8.10 0.88
N GLU A 193 10.34 8.25 1.64
CA GLU A 193 10.23 9.27 2.70
C GLU A 193 9.25 8.82 3.78
N ILE A 194 9.30 9.43 4.95
CA ILE A 194 8.22 9.35 5.93
C ILE A 194 7.34 10.57 5.81
N LEU A 195 6.05 10.36 5.73
CA LEU A 195 5.06 11.42 5.82
C LEU A 195 3.98 11.08 6.83
N VAL A 196 3.31 12.10 7.34
CA VAL A 196 2.22 11.98 8.31
C VAL A 196 0.90 12.24 7.61
N GLN A 197 -0.06 11.32 7.76
CA GLN A 197 -1.41 11.49 7.24
C GLN A 197 -2.29 12.17 8.29
N MET A 198 -3.09 13.13 7.87
CA MET A 198 -4.00 13.88 8.71
C MET A 198 -5.46 13.67 8.34
N ASN A 199 -6.30 13.48 9.33
CA ASN A 199 -7.74 13.62 9.24
C ASN A 199 -8.23 14.93 9.92
N VAL A 200 -9.54 15.06 10.10
CA VAL A 200 -10.17 16.23 10.75
C VAL A 200 -9.62 16.47 12.16
N GLU A 201 -9.42 15.41 12.94
CA GLU A 201 -8.92 15.54 14.33
C GLU A 201 -7.47 16.01 14.37
N ASP A 202 -6.64 15.50 13.48
CA ASP A 202 -5.22 15.88 13.39
C ASP A 202 -5.08 17.35 12.95
N THR A 203 -5.89 17.81 12.00
CA THR A 203 -5.95 19.22 11.60
C THR A 203 -6.34 20.12 12.78
N ARG A 204 -7.34 19.71 13.58
CA ARG A 204 -7.76 20.46 14.78
C ARG A 204 -6.67 20.54 15.82
N LEU A 205 -5.89 19.50 16.01
CA LEU A 205 -4.78 19.44 16.96
C LEU A 205 -3.53 20.20 16.50
N GLY A 206 -3.41 20.53 15.20
CA GLY A 206 -2.23 21.19 14.65
C GLY A 206 -1.05 20.23 14.42
N VAL A 207 -1.35 19.01 13.93
CA VAL A 207 -0.32 18.00 13.64
C VAL A 207 0.66 18.50 12.59
N ALA A 208 0.20 19.18 11.53
CA ALA A 208 1.07 19.71 10.47
C ALA A 208 2.12 20.67 11.04
N GLU A 209 1.67 21.65 11.84
CA GLU A 209 2.55 22.63 12.48
C GLU A 209 3.57 21.94 13.38
N TYR A 210 3.13 20.97 14.16
CA TYR A 210 3.99 20.23 15.08
C TYR A 210 5.10 19.47 14.36
N VAL A 211 4.74 18.61 13.38
CA VAL A 211 5.73 17.77 12.70
C VAL A 211 6.64 18.59 11.78
N ARG A 212 6.13 19.68 11.22
CA ARG A 212 6.95 20.60 10.43
C ARG A 212 7.97 21.33 11.29
N LYS A 213 7.54 21.92 12.40
CA LYS A 213 8.40 22.68 13.30
C LYS A 213 9.45 21.81 13.99
N LYS A 214 9.02 20.66 14.54
CA LYS A 214 9.90 19.82 15.37
C LYS A 214 10.80 18.90 14.55
N HIS A 215 10.25 18.27 13.51
CA HIS A 215 10.95 17.26 12.75
C HIS A 215 11.39 17.71 11.35
N ASN A 216 11.02 18.91 10.93
CA ASN A 216 11.31 19.42 9.58
C ASN A 216 10.84 18.47 8.47
N LEU A 217 9.68 17.81 8.66
CA LEU A 217 9.13 16.94 7.64
C LEU A 217 8.84 17.73 6.35
N GLN A 218 9.21 17.15 5.22
CA GLN A 218 9.05 17.78 3.91
C GLN A 218 7.74 17.42 3.25
N ALA A 219 7.08 16.38 3.73
CA ALA A 219 5.86 15.83 3.14
C ALA A 219 4.76 15.62 4.18
N ILE A 220 3.50 15.77 3.75
CA ILE A 220 2.31 15.51 4.54
C ILE A 220 1.19 14.96 3.66
N GLU A 221 0.32 14.14 4.20
CA GLU A 221 -0.82 13.57 3.47
C GLU A 221 -2.15 14.04 4.05
N LEU A 222 -3.02 14.54 3.18
CA LEU A 222 -4.43 14.79 3.49
C LEU A 222 -5.25 13.53 3.25
N LYS A 223 -6.20 13.25 4.13
CA LYS A 223 -7.07 12.09 4.00
C LYS A 223 -8.52 12.50 3.83
N TRP A 224 -9.10 12.14 2.68
CA TRP A 224 -10.54 12.21 2.45
C TRP A 224 -11.24 10.89 2.83
N GLY A 225 -10.57 9.75 2.61
CA GLY A 225 -11.13 8.44 2.91
C GLY A 225 -10.16 7.29 2.64
N GLN A 226 -10.70 6.08 2.65
CA GLN A 226 -9.99 4.84 2.27
C GLN A 226 -11.01 3.84 1.71
N GLY A 227 -10.53 2.73 1.07
CA GLY A 227 -11.34 1.81 0.29
C GLY A 227 -12.62 1.31 0.97
N ALA A 228 -12.49 0.65 2.11
CA ALA A 228 -13.62 0.03 2.82
C ALA A 228 -14.23 0.92 3.92
N LYS A 229 -13.91 2.21 3.96
CA LYS A 229 -14.29 3.04 5.09
C LYS A 229 -14.16 4.53 4.83
N CYS A 230 -15.28 5.22 4.82
CA CYS A 230 -15.32 6.69 4.79
C CYS A 230 -15.62 7.32 6.15
N ILE A 231 -16.09 6.54 7.13
CA ILE A 231 -16.32 7.00 8.49
C ILE A 231 -15.01 7.20 9.24
N GLY A 232 -15.01 8.06 10.26
CA GLY A 232 -13.85 8.29 11.11
C GLY A 232 -13.34 7.01 11.76
N GLY A 233 -12.06 6.96 12.07
CA GLY A 233 -11.41 5.75 12.60
C GLY A 233 -12.06 5.21 13.87
N GLU A 234 -12.37 3.93 13.88
CA GLU A 234 -12.87 3.20 15.01
C GLU A 234 -11.75 2.53 15.79
N ILE A 235 -11.71 2.71 17.10
CA ILE A 235 -10.75 2.04 17.99
C ILE A 235 -11.50 1.60 19.24
N LYS A 236 -11.27 0.35 19.65
CA LYS A 236 -11.78 -0.19 20.90
C LYS A 236 -10.96 0.30 22.09
N VAL A 237 -11.65 0.77 23.12
CA VAL A 237 -11.07 1.32 24.35
C VAL A 237 -11.59 0.51 25.54
N LYS A 238 -10.69 -0.21 26.22
CA LYS A 238 -11.02 -1.14 27.30
C LYS A 238 -11.00 -0.53 28.71
N SER A 239 -10.79 0.76 28.83
CA SER A 239 -10.70 1.49 30.10
C SER A 239 -11.66 2.67 30.12
N LEU A 240 -12.45 2.79 31.18
CA LEU A 240 -13.36 3.92 31.38
C LEU A 240 -12.59 5.24 31.50
N GLU A 241 -11.48 5.24 32.23
CA GLU A 241 -10.62 6.40 32.40
C GLU A 241 -10.10 6.91 31.04
N ARG A 242 -9.61 5.99 30.22
CA ARG A 242 -9.14 6.30 28.87
C ARG A 242 -10.25 6.79 27.95
N ALA A 243 -11.46 6.23 28.08
CA ALA A 243 -12.62 6.65 27.31
C ALA A 243 -13.02 8.10 27.67
N LEU A 244 -13.03 8.44 28.96
CA LEU A 244 -13.28 9.80 29.46
C LEU A 244 -12.21 10.78 28.99
N GLU A 245 -10.93 10.40 29.03
CA GLU A 245 -9.81 11.22 28.54
C GLU A 245 -9.97 11.53 27.06
N LEU A 246 -10.25 10.52 26.22
CA LEU A 246 -10.42 10.70 24.77
C LEU A 246 -11.64 11.57 24.46
N LYS A 247 -12.74 11.42 25.22
CA LYS A 247 -13.90 12.33 25.11
C LYS A 247 -13.50 13.77 25.46
N LYS A 248 -12.73 13.98 26.53
CA LYS A 248 -12.21 15.30 26.92
C LYS A 248 -11.32 15.92 25.83
N ARG A 249 -10.56 15.09 25.09
CA ARG A 249 -9.78 15.53 23.92
C ARG A 249 -10.64 15.84 22.69
N GLY A 250 -11.97 15.64 22.78
CA GLY A 250 -12.93 15.98 21.75
C GLY A 250 -13.29 14.89 20.76
N TYR A 251 -12.86 13.65 20.98
CA TYR A 251 -13.28 12.50 20.19
C TYR A 251 -14.73 12.10 20.47
N ILE A 252 -15.34 11.42 19.50
CA ILE A 252 -16.64 10.75 19.69
C ILE A 252 -16.35 9.41 20.37
N VAL A 253 -16.92 9.21 21.55
CA VAL A 253 -16.79 7.96 22.31
C VAL A 253 -18.17 7.36 22.58
N THR A 254 -18.35 6.11 22.18
CA THR A 254 -19.65 5.40 22.28
C THR A 254 -19.47 4.04 22.99
N PRO A 255 -20.37 3.68 23.94
CA PRO A 255 -21.39 4.56 24.55
C PRO A 255 -20.74 5.72 25.30
N ASP A 256 -21.49 6.77 25.57
CA ASP A 256 -20.96 8.00 26.19
C ASP A 256 -20.44 7.74 27.61
N PRO A 257 -19.11 7.79 27.85
CA PRO A 257 -18.52 7.46 29.13
C PRO A 257 -18.79 8.48 30.24
N SER A 258 -19.33 9.65 29.92
CA SER A 258 -19.68 10.66 30.94
C SER A 258 -21.01 10.42 31.60
N GLN A 259 -21.87 9.54 31.10
CA GLN A 259 -23.14 9.21 31.67
C GLN A 259 -22.98 8.24 32.84
N GLU A 260 -23.58 8.56 34.00
CA GLU A 260 -23.46 7.74 35.21
C GLU A 260 -23.97 6.30 35.01
N ALA A 261 -25.06 6.13 34.27
CA ALA A 261 -25.59 4.81 33.93
C ALA A 261 -24.59 3.97 33.12
N ILE A 262 -23.84 4.58 32.19
CA ILE A 262 -22.80 3.93 31.39
C ILE A 262 -21.60 3.56 32.26
N GLN A 263 -21.18 4.46 33.16
CA GLN A 263 -20.09 4.18 34.10
C GLN A 263 -20.42 3.02 35.03
N LYS A 264 -21.67 3.00 35.54
CA LYS A 264 -22.19 1.89 36.36
C LYS A 264 -22.19 0.59 35.57
N ALA A 265 -22.77 0.58 34.36
CA ALA A 265 -22.79 -0.61 33.49
C ALA A 265 -21.41 -1.14 33.15
N PHE A 266 -20.40 -0.27 33.00
CA PHE A 266 -19.03 -0.66 32.80
C PHE A 266 -18.40 -1.31 34.07
N LYS A 267 -18.64 -0.72 35.25
CA LYS A 267 -18.18 -1.28 36.52
C LYS A 267 -18.83 -2.62 36.84
N ASP A 268 -20.09 -2.78 36.48
CA ASP A 268 -20.88 -4.01 36.68
C ASP A 268 -20.56 -5.08 35.60
N GLY A 269 -19.67 -4.78 34.63
CA GLY A 269 -19.25 -5.69 33.57
C GLY A 269 -20.25 -5.91 32.43
N ALA A 270 -21.36 -5.16 32.43
CA ALA A 270 -22.37 -5.19 31.36
C ALA A 270 -21.84 -4.54 30.06
N ILE A 271 -20.97 -3.54 30.16
CA ILE A 271 -20.21 -2.93 29.08
C ILE A 271 -18.74 -3.30 29.30
N LYS A 272 -18.09 -3.88 28.28
CA LYS A 272 -16.70 -4.33 28.37
C LYS A 272 -15.70 -3.39 27.72
N GLU A 273 -16.16 -2.56 26.81
CA GLU A 273 -15.31 -1.65 26.02
C GLU A 273 -16.13 -0.50 25.44
N PHE A 274 -15.43 0.57 25.09
CA PHE A 274 -15.93 1.73 24.36
C PHE A 274 -15.38 1.74 22.95
N GLU A 275 -16.02 2.49 22.06
CA GLU A 275 -15.55 2.75 20.72
C GLU A 275 -15.20 4.23 20.58
N ARG A 276 -14.01 4.52 20.07
CA ARG A 276 -13.61 5.88 19.74
C ARG A 276 -13.72 6.09 18.24
N HIS A 277 -14.41 7.14 17.82
CA HIS A 277 -14.54 7.54 16.43
C HIS A 277 -14.01 8.96 16.22
N SER A 278 -13.57 9.24 14.98
CA SER A 278 -13.25 10.57 14.50
C SER A 278 -14.44 11.17 13.75
N ARG A 279 -14.48 12.47 13.60
CA ARG A 279 -15.46 13.16 12.77
C ARG A 279 -15.29 12.78 11.30
N LEU A 280 -16.37 12.85 10.56
CA LEU A 280 -16.33 12.79 9.10
C LEU A 280 -15.66 14.04 8.55
N GLY A 281 -14.86 13.88 7.49
CA GLY A 281 -14.37 15.00 6.72
C GLY A 281 -15.50 15.61 5.88
N PHE A 282 -15.44 16.91 5.72
CA PHE A 282 -16.30 17.65 4.79
C PHE A 282 -15.40 18.37 3.77
N VAL A 283 -15.62 18.10 2.49
CA VAL A 283 -14.74 18.60 1.40
C VAL A 283 -15.51 19.60 0.54
N SER A 284 -14.95 20.79 0.38
CA SER A 284 -15.32 21.75 -0.65
C SER A 284 -14.11 22.13 -1.49
N GLU A 285 -14.32 22.63 -2.69
CA GLU A 285 -13.23 23.06 -3.58
C GLU A 285 -12.39 24.16 -2.92
N GLU A 286 -13.05 25.23 -2.46
CA GLU A 286 -12.37 26.36 -1.84
C GLU A 286 -11.62 25.93 -0.55
N GLY A 287 -12.28 25.15 0.30
CA GLY A 287 -11.70 24.67 1.56
C GLY A 287 -10.46 23.80 1.33
N PHE A 288 -10.51 22.91 0.34
CA PHE A 288 -9.38 22.06 -0.02
C PHE A 288 -8.20 22.87 -0.58
N LEU A 289 -8.46 23.76 -1.53
CA LEU A 289 -7.42 24.61 -2.11
C LEU A 289 -6.77 25.52 -1.05
N ALA A 290 -7.58 26.08 -0.14
CA ALA A 290 -7.09 26.89 0.97
C ALA A 290 -6.20 26.08 1.93
N GLU A 291 -6.61 24.84 2.26
CA GLU A 291 -5.81 23.97 3.12
C GLU A 291 -4.47 23.57 2.48
N VAL A 292 -4.47 23.20 1.20
CA VAL A 292 -3.22 22.90 0.49
C VAL A 292 -2.30 24.13 0.46
N LYS A 293 -2.85 25.32 0.18
CA LYS A 293 -2.09 26.56 0.23
C LYS A 293 -1.49 26.79 1.64
N ARG A 294 -2.28 26.64 2.69
CA ARG A 294 -1.81 26.77 4.08
C ARG A 294 -0.65 25.82 4.39
N LEU A 295 -0.71 24.57 3.93
CA LEU A 295 0.35 23.58 4.12
C LEU A 295 1.62 23.96 3.34
N ARG A 296 1.48 24.50 2.11
CA ARG A 296 2.61 25.05 1.35
C ARG A 296 3.25 26.25 2.08
N ASP A 297 2.43 27.14 2.61
CA ASP A 297 2.89 28.33 3.37
C ASP A 297 3.62 27.90 4.68
N LEU A 298 3.24 26.77 5.29
CA LEU A 298 3.99 26.14 6.39
C LEU A 298 5.35 25.56 5.95
N GLY A 299 5.61 25.47 4.65
CA GLY A 299 6.86 25.02 4.08
C GLY A 299 6.93 23.55 3.70
N PHE A 300 5.81 22.84 3.61
CA PHE A 300 5.81 21.48 3.05
C PHE A 300 6.12 21.53 1.56
N LYS A 301 7.13 20.78 1.14
CA LYS A 301 7.53 20.66 -0.27
C LYS A 301 6.63 19.70 -1.05
N ARG A 302 6.09 18.70 -0.37
CA ARG A 302 5.20 17.70 -0.94
C ARG A 302 3.93 17.58 -0.11
N ILE A 303 2.79 17.61 -0.81
CA ILE A 303 1.48 17.37 -0.21
C ILE A 303 0.83 16.27 -1.02
N THR A 304 0.52 15.15 -0.36
CA THR A 304 -0.20 14.05 -0.96
C THR A 304 -1.65 14.03 -0.52
N LEU A 305 -2.50 13.36 -1.27
CA LEU A 305 -3.92 13.19 -0.97
C LEU A 305 -4.29 11.72 -1.07
N LYS A 306 -4.98 11.19 -0.07
CA LYS A 306 -5.61 9.88 -0.14
C LYS A 306 -7.12 10.00 -0.16
N THR A 307 -7.76 9.41 -1.18
CA THR A 307 -9.22 9.28 -1.29
C THR A 307 -9.65 7.82 -1.16
N GLY A 308 -10.97 7.59 -1.05
CA GLY A 308 -11.55 6.25 -0.89
C GLY A 308 -12.29 5.78 -2.15
N ALA A 309 -12.99 4.66 -2.01
CA ALA A 309 -13.79 4.01 -3.05
C ALA A 309 -15.14 4.71 -3.27
N TYR A 310 -15.13 6.02 -3.38
CA TYR A 310 -16.32 6.85 -3.54
C TYR A 310 -16.94 6.70 -4.93
N SER A 311 -18.04 7.41 -5.18
CA SER A 311 -18.70 7.44 -6.47
C SER A 311 -17.83 8.10 -7.56
N MET A 312 -18.20 7.90 -8.81
CA MET A 312 -17.54 8.54 -9.96
C MET A 312 -17.42 10.06 -9.81
N ARG A 313 -18.43 10.70 -9.20
CA ARG A 313 -18.45 12.14 -8.98
C ARG A 313 -17.31 12.58 -8.06
N GLU A 314 -17.17 11.92 -6.93
CA GLU A 314 -16.11 12.20 -5.94
C GLU A 314 -14.72 11.85 -6.48
N LEU A 315 -14.61 10.78 -7.29
CA LEU A 315 -13.37 10.44 -7.98
C LEU A 315 -12.95 11.55 -8.95
N ALA A 316 -13.88 12.03 -9.77
CA ALA A 316 -13.62 13.13 -10.70
C ALA A 316 -13.24 14.43 -9.95
N MET A 317 -13.91 14.73 -8.83
CA MET A 317 -13.55 15.85 -7.95
C MET A 317 -12.12 15.68 -7.40
N ALA A 318 -11.79 14.50 -6.87
CA ALA A 318 -10.46 14.24 -6.30
C ALA A 318 -9.35 14.46 -7.33
N ILE A 319 -9.48 13.92 -8.55
CA ILE A 319 -8.49 14.08 -9.60
C ILE A 319 -8.38 15.55 -10.05
N LYS A 320 -9.53 16.22 -10.26
CA LYS A 320 -9.56 17.64 -10.68
C LYS A 320 -8.94 18.54 -9.62
N TYR A 321 -9.36 18.42 -8.37
CA TYR A 321 -8.86 19.26 -7.27
C TYR A 321 -7.39 18.99 -6.98
N ALA A 322 -6.94 17.73 -7.05
CA ALA A 322 -5.53 17.37 -6.92
C ALA A 322 -4.68 18.02 -8.03
N SER A 323 -5.18 18.05 -9.26
CA SER A 323 -4.52 18.75 -10.38
C SER A 323 -4.45 20.27 -10.13
N MET A 324 -5.56 20.90 -9.73
CA MET A 324 -5.61 22.34 -9.44
C MET A 324 -4.70 22.74 -8.26
N ALA A 325 -4.66 21.94 -7.22
CA ALA A 325 -3.87 22.17 -6.01
C ALA A 325 -2.40 21.72 -6.15
N GLN A 326 -2.01 21.19 -7.29
CA GLN A 326 -0.66 20.66 -7.52
C GLN A 326 -0.25 19.59 -6.47
N ILE A 327 -1.15 18.64 -6.22
CA ILE A 327 -0.87 17.51 -5.33
C ILE A 327 0.25 16.65 -5.92
N ASP A 328 1.18 16.24 -5.07
CA ASP A 328 2.37 15.51 -5.46
C ASP A 328 2.09 14.04 -5.76
N LEU A 329 1.18 13.41 -5.01
CA LEU A 329 0.71 12.04 -5.22
C LEU A 329 -0.76 11.95 -4.76
N LEU A 330 -1.63 11.48 -5.65
CA LEU A 330 -3.02 11.14 -5.33
C LEU A 330 -3.15 9.63 -5.18
N THR A 331 -3.37 9.16 -3.96
CA THR A 331 -3.66 7.74 -3.68
C THR A 331 -5.16 7.48 -3.74
N ILE A 332 -5.58 6.59 -4.64
CA ILE A 332 -6.97 6.17 -4.82
C ILE A 332 -7.11 4.76 -4.27
N ASP A 333 -7.91 4.62 -3.21
CA ASP A 333 -8.05 3.37 -2.44
C ASP A 333 -9.43 2.76 -2.72
N GLY A 334 -9.44 1.72 -3.57
CA GLY A 334 -10.67 1.04 -4.00
C GLY A 334 -11.19 0.02 -3.00
N ALA A 335 -12.43 -0.42 -3.16
CA ALA A 335 -12.93 -1.59 -2.46
C ALA A 335 -12.25 -2.86 -3.05
N PRO A 336 -11.75 -3.78 -2.21
CA PRO A 336 -11.96 -3.99 -0.79
C PRO A 336 -10.85 -3.44 0.13
N GLY A 337 -10.14 -2.43 -0.28
CA GLY A 337 -9.14 -1.79 0.58
C GLY A 337 -9.74 -1.37 1.93
N GLY A 338 -8.94 -1.38 2.97
CA GLY A 338 -9.39 -1.00 4.30
C GLY A 338 -8.55 -1.61 5.40
N THR A 339 -9.02 -1.51 6.64
CA THR A 339 -8.33 -2.04 7.82
C THR A 339 -9.20 -3.06 8.53
N GLY A 340 -8.59 -3.91 9.40
CA GLY A 340 -9.34 -4.80 10.29
C GLY A 340 -10.23 -4.08 11.30
N MET A 341 -10.14 -2.75 11.39
CA MET A 341 -11.00 -1.87 12.19
C MET A 341 -12.17 -1.28 11.38
N SER A 342 -12.29 -1.60 10.11
CA SER A 342 -13.46 -1.22 9.30
C SER A 342 -14.66 -2.08 9.68
N PRO A 343 -15.88 -1.50 9.68
CA PRO A 343 -17.09 -2.30 9.82
C PRO A 343 -17.13 -3.40 8.77
N TRP A 344 -17.48 -4.61 9.15
CA TRP A 344 -17.47 -5.80 8.31
C TRP A 344 -18.18 -5.59 6.96
N ARG A 345 -19.39 -5.01 7.01
CA ARG A 345 -20.19 -4.75 5.80
C ARG A 345 -19.57 -3.70 4.90
N MET A 346 -18.92 -2.70 5.45
CA MET A 346 -18.20 -1.72 4.65
C MET A 346 -16.98 -2.32 3.93
N MET A 347 -16.38 -3.38 4.46
CA MET A 347 -15.26 -4.05 3.78
C MET A 347 -15.71 -4.83 2.53
N SER A 348 -16.93 -5.35 2.54
CA SER A 348 -17.42 -6.23 1.48
C SER A 348 -18.45 -5.57 0.55
N GLU A 349 -19.24 -4.60 1.05
CA GLU A 349 -20.42 -4.09 0.34
C GLU A 349 -20.35 -2.59 0.04
N TRP A 350 -19.29 -1.89 0.42
CA TRP A 350 -19.21 -0.44 0.26
C TRP A 350 -18.12 -0.01 -0.71
N GLY A 351 -18.49 0.87 -1.65
CA GLY A 351 -17.58 1.55 -2.55
C GLY A 351 -17.32 0.84 -3.87
N ILE A 352 -16.67 1.54 -4.78
CA ILE A 352 -16.34 1.02 -6.11
C ILE A 352 -15.15 0.06 -6.00
N PRO A 353 -15.24 -1.17 -6.56
CA PRO A 353 -14.11 -2.11 -6.59
C PRO A 353 -12.90 -1.53 -7.31
N THR A 354 -11.71 -1.87 -6.82
CA THR A 354 -10.44 -1.26 -7.24
C THR A 354 -10.22 -1.30 -8.75
N PHE A 355 -10.54 -2.41 -9.40
CA PHE A 355 -10.39 -2.56 -10.85
C PHE A 355 -11.21 -1.51 -11.64
N TYR A 356 -12.49 -1.38 -11.30
CA TYR A 356 -13.37 -0.39 -11.92
C TYR A 356 -12.91 1.05 -11.60
N LEU A 357 -12.48 1.26 -10.36
CA LEU A 357 -12.02 2.57 -9.91
C LEU A 357 -10.75 3.01 -10.64
N GLU A 358 -9.83 2.10 -10.92
CA GLU A 358 -8.63 2.38 -11.71
C GLU A 358 -8.96 2.65 -13.18
N ALA A 359 -9.88 1.89 -13.78
CA ALA A 359 -10.35 2.13 -15.14
C ALA A 359 -10.93 3.55 -15.29
N LEU A 360 -11.81 3.95 -14.36
CA LEU A 360 -12.36 5.30 -14.29
C LEU A 360 -11.28 6.37 -14.06
N THR A 361 -10.31 6.06 -13.21
CA THR A 361 -9.18 6.97 -12.95
C THR A 361 -8.40 7.26 -14.22
N TYR A 362 -8.05 6.22 -14.97
CA TYR A 362 -7.38 6.39 -16.26
C TYR A 362 -8.21 7.25 -17.22
N GLU A 363 -9.50 6.94 -17.37
CA GLU A 363 -10.41 7.69 -18.24
C GLU A 363 -10.48 9.18 -17.87
N PHE A 364 -10.64 9.49 -16.57
CA PHE A 364 -10.75 10.86 -16.10
C PHE A 364 -9.45 11.63 -16.21
N CYS A 365 -8.32 10.99 -15.94
CA CYS A 365 -7.00 11.56 -16.18
C CYS A 365 -6.80 11.91 -17.66
N GLN A 366 -7.16 10.99 -18.57
CA GLN A 366 -7.11 11.25 -20.02
C GLN A 366 -7.99 12.45 -20.44
N LYS A 367 -9.21 12.53 -19.91
CA LYS A 367 -10.14 13.66 -20.20
C LYS A 367 -9.58 15.00 -19.71
N LEU A 368 -8.96 15.04 -18.55
CA LEU A 368 -8.35 16.27 -18.03
C LEU A 368 -7.06 16.62 -18.77
N ALA A 369 -6.23 15.65 -19.09
CA ALA A 369 -5.01 15.85 -19.87
C ALA A 369 -5.30 16.41 -21.26
N LYS A 370 -6.37 15.92 -21.95
CA LYS A 370 -6.83 16.47 -23.23
C LYS A 370 -7.29 17.93 -23.14
N LYS A 371 -7.67 18.41 -21.94
CA LYS A 371 -8.00 19.82 -21.67
C LYS A 371 -6.77 20.65 -21.29
N GLY A 372 -5.56 20.09 -21.40
CA GLY A 372 -4.32 20.76 -21.06
C GLY A 372 -3.99 20.81 -19.57
N MET A 373 -4.75 20.10 -18.72
CA MET A 373 -4.43 20.02 -17.30
C MET A 373 -3.29 19.02 -17.05
N ARG A 374 -2.32 19.42 -16.24
CA ARG A 374 -1.30 18.48 -15.73
C ARG A 374 -1.94 17.57 -14.68
N ILE A 375 -1.74 16.27 -14.83
CA ILE A 375 -2.28 15.27 -13.92
C ILE A 375 -1.26 15.03 -12.79
N PRO A 376 -1.69 14.93 -11.50
CA PRO A 376 -0.81 14.52 -10.42
C PRO A 376 -0.34 13.08 -10.64
N ASP A 377 0.80 12.71 -10.05
CA ASP A 377 1.17 11.31 -10.00
C ASP A 377 0.12 10.54 -9.19
N ILE A 378 -0.28 9.35 -9.67
CA ILE A 378 -1.34 8.53 -9.08
C ILE A 378 -0.71 7.30 -8.41
N ALA A 379 -1.28 6.90 -7.30
CA ALA A 379 -1.09 5.58 -6.71
C ALA A 379 -2.44 4.90 -6.51
N ILE A 380 -2.49 3.59 -6.71
CA ILE A 380 -3.69 2.79 -6.49
C ILE A 380 -3.49 1.92 -5.26
N ALA A 381 -4.53 1.81 -4.44
CA ALA A 381 -4.62 0.95 -3.27
C ALA A 381 -5.92 0.14 -3.31
N GLY A 382 -5.97 -0.99 -2.61
CA GLY A 382 -7.18 -1.80 -2.50
C GLY A 382 -6.99 -3.25 -2.90
N GLY A 383 -6.31 -4.06 -2.06
CA GLY A 383 -6.23 -5.51 -2.19
C GLY A 383 -4.95 -6.08 -2.82
N PHE A 384 -3.94 -5.29 -3.02
CA PHE A 384 -2.68 -5.71 -3.68
C PHE A 384 -1.69 -6.38 -2.72
N SER A 385 -0.97 -7.38 -3.22
CA SER A 385 -0.01 -8.16 -2.42
C SER A 385 1.12 -8.83 -3.22
N THR A 386 1.01 -8.94 -4.55
CA THR A 386 1.95 -9.68 -5.40
C THR A 386 2.48 -8.82 -6.55
N GLU A 387 3.58 -9.24 -7.15
CA GLU A 387 4.27 -8.52 -8.23
C GLU A 387 3.47 -8.39 -9.52
N ASP A 388 2.61 -9.38 -9.82
CA ASP A 388 1.70 -9.30 -10.95
C ASP A 388 0.62 -8.24 -10.73
N HIS A 389 0.12 -8.08 -9.51
CA HIS A 389 -0.74 -6.95 -9.15
C HIS A 389 -0.04 -5.62 -9.41
N VAL A 390 1.22 -5.50 -8.97
CA VAL A 390 2.01 -4.27 -9.19
C VAL A 390 2.17 -3.99 -10.68
N PHE A 391 2.56 -5.00 -11.48
CA PHE A 391 2.71 -4.83 -12.92
C PHE A 391 1.40 -4.41 -13.59
N LYS A 392 0.30 -5.12 -13.31
CA LYS A 392 -1.01 -4.88 -13.92
C LYS A 392 -1.55 -3.49 -13.60
N VAL A 393 -1.43 -3.06 -12.35
CA VAL A 393 -1.83 -1.72 -11.91
C VAL A 393 -1.00 -0.64 -12.62
N LEU A 394 0.32 -0.77 -12.65
CA LEU A 394 1.17 0.20 -13.35
C LEU A 394 0.85 0.25 -14.84
N ALA A 395 0.65 -0.90 -15.47
CA ALA A 395 0.34 -0.99 -16.89
C ALA A 395 -1.05 -0.41 -17.21
N MET A 396 -2.09 -0.80 -16.46
CA MET A 396 -3.47 -0.36 -16.67
C MET A 396 -3.62 1.15 -16.50
N GLY A 397 -2.97 1.72 -15.49
CA GLY A 397 -3.00 3.15 -15.18
C GLY A 397 -1.94 4.01 -15.89
N SER A 398 -1.09 3.40 -16.74
CA SER A 398 -0.03 4.14 -17.44
C SER A 398 -0.60 5.23 -18.38
N PRO A 399 -0.01 6.44 -18.42
CA PRO A 399 1.26 6.86 -17.80
C PRO A 399 1.09 7.51 -16.41
N TYR A 400 -0.09 7.52 -15.82
CA TYR A 400 -0.41 8.31 -14.62
C TYR A 400 -0.05 7.59 -13.32
N VAL A 401 -0.25 6.27 -13.25
CA VAL A 401 0.04 5.48 -12.05
C VAL A 401 1.54 5.24 -11.92
N LYS A 402 2.10 5.62 -10.76
CA LYS A 402 3.54 5.55 -10.46
C LYS A 402 3.86 4.54 -9.37
N ALA A 403 2.89 4.18 -8.54
CA ALA A 403 3.12 3.28 -7.42
C ALA A 403 1.83 2.59 -6.96
N VAL A 404 2.02 1.52 -6.21
CA VAL A 404 0.96 0.72 -5.58
C VAL A 404 1.07 0.87 -4.07
N CYS A 405 -0.02 1.27 -3.43
CA CYS A 405 -0.10 1.38 -1.98
C CYS A 405 -0.56 0.04 -1.39
N MET A 406 0.27 -0.54 -0.53
CA MET A 406 0.00 -1.81 0.14
C MET A 406 -0.15 -1.59 1.65
N GLY A 407 -1.29 -1.96 2.23
CA GLY A 407 -1.51 -1.91 3.67
C GLY A 407 -0.98 -3.16 4.36
N ARG A 408 -1.86 -4.14 4.55
CA ARG A 408 -1.55 -5.37 5.29
C ARG A 408 -0.42 -6.21 4.67
N ALA A 409 -0.30 -6.24 3.36
CA ALA A 409 0.75 -6.98 2.67
C ALA A 409 2.17 -6.56 3.10
N LEU A 410 2.37 -5.29 3.46
CA LEU A 410 3.64 -4.81 4.01
C LEU A 410 3.74 -4.89 5.54
N MET A 411 2.59 -4.92 6.26
CA MET A 411 2.60 -5.11 7.70
C MET A 411 2.92 -6.55 8.12
N ILE A 412 2.36 -7.54 7.39
CA ILE A 412 2.49 -8.96 7.71
C ILE A 412 3.96 -9.40 7.80
N PRO A 413 4.84 -9.10 6.83
CA PRO A 413 6.24 -9.47 6.91
C PRO A 413 6.94 -8.93 8.16
N GLY A 414 6.58 -7.72 8.58
CA GLY A 414 7.10 -7.11 9.81
C GLY A 414 6.70 -7.87 11.06
N MET A 415 5.44 -8.28 11.14
CA MET A 415 4.93 -9.06 12.28
C MET A 415 5.46 -10.50 12.26
N VAL A 416 5.54 -11.11 11.09
CA VAL A 416 6.11 -12.47 10.93
C VAL A 416 7.57 -12.49 11.36
N GLY A 417 8.39 -11.56 10.86
CA GLY A 417 9.80 -11.51 11.25
C GLY A 417 10.00 -11.27 12.74
N LYS A 418 9.17 -10.43 13.36
CA LYS A 418 9.14 -10.24 14.82
C LYS A 418 8.81 -11.55 15.55
N ASN A 419 7.78 -12.28 15.10
CA ASN A 419 7.38 -13.54 15.71
C ASN A 419 8.48 -14.61 15.58
N ILE A 420 9.13 -14.71 14.41
CA ILE A 420 10.29 -15.60 14.21
C ILE A 420 11.38 -15.26 15.22
N GLY A 421 11.73 -13.99 15.39
CA GLY A 421 12.72 -13.59 16.39
C GLY A 421 12.35 -13.96 17.83
N LYS A 422 11.06 -13.88 18.17
CA LYS A 422 10.56 -14.34 19.47
C LYS A 422 10.72 -15.84 19.60
N TRP A 423 10.31 -16.63 18.60
CA TRP A 423 10.39 -18.10 18.63
C TRP A 423 11.83 -18.62 18.65
N ILE A 424 12.78 -17.94 17.97
CA ILE A 424 14.21 -18.26 18.08
C ILE A 424 14.67 -18.12 19.54
N LYS A 425 14.35 -17.00 20.19
CA LYS A 425 14.73 -16.75 21.59
C LYS A 425 14.10 -17.74 22.57
N GLU A 426 12.89 -18.19 22.31
CA GLU A 426 12.15 -19.15 23.15
C GLU A 426 12.47 -20.62 22.83
N GLY A 427 13.25 -20.90 21.78
CA GLY A 427 13.53 -22.25 21.30
C GLY A 427 12.28 -23.01 20.79
N ASN A 428 11.25 -22.29 20.36
CA ASN A 428 9.93 -22.83 19.99
C ASN A 428 9.55 -22.44 18.54
N LEU A 429 10.43 -22.74 17.59
CA LEU A 429 10.17 -22.51 16.18
C LEU A 429 9.10 -23.48 15.64
N PRO A 430 8.08 -22.96 14.91
CA PRO A 430 7.18 -23.82 14.15
C PRO A 430 7.94 -24.67 13.12
N VAL A 431 7.44 -25.87 12.84
CA VAL A 431 8.05 -26.79 11.85
C VAL A 431 8.25 -26.10 10.49
N THR A 432 7.27 -25.35 10.02
CA THR A 432 7.31 -24.58 8.75
C THR A 432 8.41 -23.51 8.69
N VAL A 433 9.03 -23.18 9.81
CA VAL A 433 10.16 -22.24 9.88
C VAL A 433 11.46 -22.99 10.20
N SER A 434 11.41 -23.94 11.14
CA SER A 434 12.59 -24.68 11.59
C SER A 434 13.20 -25.60 10.53
N GLU A 435 12.45 -25.91 9.46
CA GLU A 435 12.99 -26.61 8.29
C GLU A 435 14.04 -25.79 7.52
N TYR A 436 14.06 -24.45 7.70
CA TYR A 436 15.06 -23.54 7.10
C TYR A 436 16.23 -23.24 8.05
N GLY A 437 16.20 -23.68 9.29
CA GLY A 437 17.26 -23.47 10.27
C GLY A 437 16.73 -23.06 11.65
N LYS A 438 17.66 -22.71 12.55
CA LYS A 438 17.38 -22.37 13.96
C LYS A 438 17.81 -20.95 14.33
N THR A 439 18.57 -20.29 13.47
CA THR A 439 19.10 -18.95 13.68
C THR A 439 18.54 -17.98 12.66
N GLU A 440 18.61 -16.68 12.94
CA GLU A 440 18.21 -15.62 12.02
C GLU A 440 18.95 -15.67 10.69
N LYS A 441 20.23 -16.05 10.69
CA LYS A 441 21.08 -16.15 9.51
C LYS A 441 20.63 -17.26 8.55
N GLU A 442 20.22 -18.40 9.13
CA GLU A 442 19.74 -19.55 8.36
C GLU A 442 18.32 -19.31 7.81
N ILE A 443 17.46 -18.66 8.61
CA ILE A 443 16.04 -18.49 8.29
C ILE A 443 15.83 -17.33 7.30
N PHE A 444 16.46 -16.17 7.54
CA PHE A 444 16.27 -14.98 6.70
C PHE A 444 17.32 -14.92 5.60
N VAL A 445 16.95 -15.26 4.40
CA VAL A 445 17.84 -15.30 3.23
C VAL A 445 18.54 -13.97 2.94
N CYS A 446 17.93 -12.85 3.31
CA CYS A 446 18.50 -11.51 3.12
C CYS A 446 19.36 -11.04 4.32
N TYR A 447 19.55 -11.86 5.35
CA TYR A 447 20.29 -11.44 6.56
C TYR A 447 21.73 -11.09 6.24
N GLU A 448 22.46 -11.97 5.54
CA GLU A 448 23.88 -11.77 5.24
C GLU A 448 24.12 -10.59 4.28
N GLU A 449 23.21 -10.35 3.32
CA GLU A 449 23.25 -9.15 2.47
C GLU A 449 23.15 -7.87 3.30
N LEU A 450 22.22 -7.84 4.26
CA LEU A 450 22.07 -6.70 5.17
C LEU A 450 23.23 -6.59 6.15
N ALA A 451 23.76 -7.70 6.65
CA ALA A 451 24.93 -7.72 7.52
C ALA A 451 26.18 -7.18 6.80
N ALA A 452 26.39 -7.56 5.54
CA ALA A 452 27.46 -7.02 4.71
C ALA A 452 27.32 -5.50 4.50
N LYS A 453 26.08 -5.02 4.32
CA LYS A 453 25.80 -3.60 4.09
C LYS A 453 25.93 -2.74 5.34
N TYR A 454 25.42 -3.21 6.47
CA TYR A 454 25.31 -2.42 7.70
C TYR A 454 26.40 -2.70 8.74
N GLY A 455 27.20 -3.78 8.55
CA GLY A 455 28.23 -4.18 9.50
C GLY A 455 27.63 -4.41 10.90
N ASP A 456 28.29 -3.87 11.92
CA ASP A 456 27.84 -3.99 13.31
C ASP A 456 26.44 -3.41 13.58
N LYS A 457 25.97 -2.48 12.74
CA LYS A 457 24.63 -1.88 12.85
C LYS A 457 23.51 -2.87 12.48
N ILE A 458 23.80 -4.05 11.94
CA ILE A 458 22.79 -5.10 11.72
C ILE A 458 22.07 -5.46 13.02
N LYS A 459 22.73 -5.35 14.16
CA LYS A 459 22.16 -5.61 15.50
C LYS A 459 21.04 -4.61 15.87
N ASP A 460 21.04 -3.43 15.27
CA ASP A 460 20.03 -2.39 15.47
C ASP A 460 18.83 -2.57 14.52
N ILE A 461 18.91 -3.49 13.56
CA ILE A 461 17.84 -3.79 12.62
C ILE A 461 16.97 -4.92 13.20
N PRO A 462 15.70 -4.62 13.59
CA PRO A 462 14.85 -5.65 14.16
C PRO A 462 14.44 -6.67 13.10
N LEU A 463 14.30 -7.96 13.46
CA LEU A 463 14.01 -9.05 12.51
C LEU A 463 12.74 -8.83 11.68
N GLY A 464 11.73 -8.15 12.21
CA GLY A 464 10.57 -7.77 11.41
C GLY A 464 10.90 -6.79 10.28
N ALA A 465 11.93 -5.94 10.45
CA ALA A 465 12.39 -5.07 9.37
C ALA A 465 13.10 -5.89 8.27
N ILE A 466 13.84 -6.92 8.65
CA ILE A 466 14.42 -7.89 7.70
C ILE A 466 13.32 -8.63 6.96
N GLY A 467 12.22 -8.99 7.64
CA GLY A 467 11.04 -9.59 7.01
C GLY A 467 10.42 -8.69 5.93
N ILE A 468 10.26 -7.40 6.21
CA ILE A 468 9.77 -6.42 5.21
C ILE A 468 10.75 -6.29 4.04
N TYR A 469 12.02 -6.14 4.33
CA TYR A 469 13.05 -6.08 3.29
C TYR A 469 13.00 -7.31 2.37
N SER A 470 12.93 -8.51 2.96
CA SER A 470 12.82 -9.78 2.22
C SER A 470 11.59 -9.81 1.31
N PHE A 471 10.44 -9.37 1.82
CA PHE A 471 9.21 -9.28 1.02
C PHE A 471 9.34 -8.27 -0.13
N VAL A 472 9.93 -7.10 0.12
CA VAL A 472 10.17 -6.08 -0.92
C VAL A 472 11.13 -6.61 -1.99
N GLN A 473 12.18 -7.37 -1.62
CA GLN A 473 13.07 -8.03 -2.58
C GLN A 473 12.34 -9.08 -3.43
N LYS A 474 11.41 -9.84 -2.84
CA LYS A 474 10.54 -10.76 -3.60
C LYS A 474 9.72 -10.02 -4.66
N ILE A 475 9.05 -8.94 -4.27
CA ILE A 475 8.28 -8.11 -5.21
C ILE A 475 9.19 -7.53 -6.31
N LYS A 476 10.37 -7.03 -5.93
CA LYS A 476 11.33 -6.46 -6.88
C LYS A 476 11.74 -7.48 -7.95
N VAL A 477 12.20 -8.65 -7.53
CA VAL A 477 12.72 -9.67 -8.47
C VAL A 477 11.59 -10.24 -9.33
N GLY A 478 10.41 -10.50 -8.75
CA GLY A 478 9.25 -10.94 -9.53
C GLY A 478 8.81 -9.89 -10.57
N LEU A 479 8.80 -8.62 -10.19
CA LEU A 479 8.50 -7.53 -11.12
C LEU A 479 9.56 -7.43 -12.23
N GLN A 480 10.85 -7.59 -11.92
CA GLN A 480 11.93 -7.63 -12.92
C GLN A 480 11.71 -8.75 -13.95
N GLN A 481 11.27 -9.93 -13.51
CA GLN A 481 10.99 -11.06 -14.41
C GLN A 481 9.78 -10.78 -15.32
N LEU A 482 8.68 -10.25 -14.78
CA LEU A 482 7.51 -9.88 -15.57
C LEU A 482 7.82 -8.78 -16.58
N MET A 483 8.60 -7.79 -16.17
CA MET A 483 9.06 -6.70 -17.04
C MET A 483 9.99 -7.22 -18.15
N ALA A 484 10.95 -8.08 -17.84
CA ALA A 484 11.81 -8.68 -18.84
C ALA A 484 11.02 -9.54 -19.83
N GLY A 485 10.03 -10.32 -19.36
CA GLY A 485 9.13 -11.10 -20.20
C GLY A 485 8.29 -10.25 -21.16
N SER A 486 7.89 -9.05 -20.74
CA SER A 486 7.23 -8.04 -21.57
C SER A 486 8.20 -7.07 -22.28
N ARG A 487 9.51 -7.35 -22.24
CA ARG A 487 10.58 -6.55 -22.88
C ARG A 487 10.65 -5.10 -22.40
N ASN A 488 10.32 -4.83 -21.14
CA ASN A 488 10.45 -3.55 -20.47
C ASN A 488 11.63 -3.59 -19.49
N PHE A 489 12.72 -2.87 -19.77
CA PHE A 489 13.92 -2.84 -18.92
C PHE A 489 13.98 -1.61 -18.00
N ARG A 490 12.95 -0.77 -18.04
CA ARG A 490 12.73 0.37 -17.15
C ARG A 490 11.25 0.48 -16.82
N LEU A 491 10.91 0.76 -15.56
CA LEU A 491 9.52 0.82 -15.11
C LEU A 491 8.67 1.79 -15.94
N SER A 492 9.21 2.94 -16.33
CA SER A 492 8.51 3.97 -17.12
C SER A 492 8.12 3.53 -18.54
N THR A 493 8.59 2.38 -19.01
CA THR A 493 8.25 1.86 -20.34
C THR A 493 7.07 0.90 -20.32
N ILE A 494 6.58 0.51 -19.15
CA ILE A 494 5.36 -0.28 -19.01
C ILE A 494 4.17 0.56 -19.49
N THR A 495 3.35 -0.03 -20.35
CA THR A 495 2.17 0.62 -20.93
C THR A 495 0.97 -0.32 -20.93
N ARG A 496 -0.21 0.23 -21.21
CA ARG A 496 -1.45 -0.53 -21.36
C ARG A 496 -1.36 -1.62 -22.44
N GLN A 497 -0.46 -1.45 -23.44
CA GLN A 497 -0.20 -2.47 -24.48
C GLN A 497 0.49 -3.73 -23.94
N ASP A 498 1.05 -3.67 -22.74
CA ASP A 498 1.68 -4.82 -22.09
C ASP A 498 0.66 -5.71 -21.35
N LEU A 499 -0.65 -5.41 -21.53
CA LEU A 499 -1.77 -6.19 -20.99
C LEU A 499 -2.73 -6.66 -22.09
N MET A 500 -3.44 -7.75 -21.80
CA MET A 500 -4.58 -8.23 -22.56
C MET A 500 -5.70 -8.64 -21.62
N SER A 501 -6.96 -8.44 -22.01
CA SER A 501 -8.13 -8.89 -21.27
C SER A 501 -8.50 -10.32 -21.64
N LEU A 502 -8.78 -11.15 -20.63
CA LEU A 502 -9.17 -12.55 -20.83
C LEU A 502 -10.67 -12.72 -21.05
N THR A 503 -11.46 -11.68 -20.80
CA THR A 503 -12.91 -11.65 -21.02
C THR A 503 -13.31 -10.35 -21.70
N GLU A 504 -14.45 -10.38 -22.42
CA GLU A 504 -15.01 -9.18 -23.05
C GLU A 504 -15.42 -8.13 -22.00
N ASP A 505 -16.00 -8.56 -20.88
CA ASP A 505 -16.36 -7.68 -19.76
C ASP A 505 -15.11 -6.91 -19.23
N ALA A 506 -13.98 -7.60 -19.11
CA ALA A 506 -12.74 -6.95 -18.68
C ALA A 506 -12.21 -5.96 -19.73
N ALA A 507 -12.36 -6.28 -21.01
CA ALA A 507 -12.00 -5.40 -22.10
C ALA A 507 -12.88 -4.14 -22.12
N GLU A 508 -14.19 -4.30 -21.96
CA GLU A 508 -15.14 -3.19 -21.90
C GLU A 508 -14.84 -2.24 -20.74
N VAL A 509 -14.67 -2.79 -19.52
CA VAL A 509 -14.42 -1.98 -18.31
C VAL A 509 -13.08 -1.30 -18.37
N SER A 510 -12.01 -2.02 -18.72
CA SER A 510 -10.65 -1.51 -18.66
C SER A 510 -10.21 -0.73 -19.90
N GLY A 511 -10.85 -1.00 -21.06
CA GLY A 511 -10.35 -0.56 -22.37
C GLY A 511 -9.04 -1.24 -22.78
N ILE A 512 -8.65 -2.33 -22.14
CA ILE A 512 -7.53 -3.20 -22.55
C ILE A 512 -8.09 -4.20 -23.57
N PRO A 513 -7.47 -4.36 -24.75
CA PRO A 513 -8.02 -5.25 -25.80
C PRO A 513 -8.25 -6.68 -25.32
N TYR A 514 -9.34 -7.29 -25.76
CA TYR A 514 -9.60 -8.71 -25.57
C TYR A 514 -8.48 -9.54 -26.22
N VAL A 515 -8.08 -10.62 -25.59
CA VAL A 515 -6.94 -11.46 -26.03
C VAL A 515 -7.06 -11.94 -27.47
N MET A 516 -8.28 -12.21 -27.93
CA MET A 516 -8.52 -12.65 -29.32
C MET A 516 -8.41 -11.52 -30.35
N ASP A 517 -8.44 -10.26 -29.93
CA ASP A 517 -8.34 -9.06 -30.79
C ASP A 517 -7.00 -8.37 -30.68
N ALA A 518 -6.31 -8.55 -29.52
CA ALA A 518 -5.01 -7.99 -29.29
C ALA A 518 -4.00 -8.44 -30.36
N TYR A 519 -3.39 -7.49 -31.06
CA TYR A 519 -2.44 -7.74 -32.16
C TYR A 519 -2.94 -8.58 -33.35
N ARG A 520 -4.25 -8.80 -33.48
CA ARG A 520 -4.81 -9.58 -34.60
C ARG A 520 -4.44 -8.99 -35.97
N LYS A 521 -4.57 -7.69 -36.14
CA LYS A 521 -4.23 -6.99 -37.40
C LYS A 521 -2.76 -7.13 -37.77
N GLU A 522 -1.89 -7.03 -36.78
CA GLU A 522 -0.43 -7.20 -36.93
C GLU A 522 -0.10 -8.65 -37.29
N ALA A 523 -0.72 -9.61 -36.64
CA ALA A 523 -0.55 -11.04 -36.92
C ALA A 523 -0.95 -11.36 -38.37
N GLU A 524 -2.12 -10.91 -38.82
CA GLU A 524 -2.59 -11.08 -40.19
C GLU A 524 -1.67 -10.40 -41.21
N ALA A 525 -1.14 -9.21 -40.88
CA ALA A 525 -0.18 -8.52 -41.75
C ALA A 525 1.13 -9.31 -41.92
N ILE A 526 1.62 -9.93 -40.83
CA ILE A 526 2.82 -10.79 -40.86
C ILE A 526 2.55 -12.03 -41.72
N LEU A 527 1.45 -12.71 -41.52
CA LEU A 527 1.07 -13.90 -42.29
C LEU A 527 0.90 -13.59 -43.78
N ASN A 528 0.50 -12.37 -44.13
CA ASN A 528 0.39 -11.88 -45.52
C ASN A 528 1.70 -11.28 -46.06
N GLY A 529 2.86 -11.57 -45.46
CA GLY A 529 4.18 -11.17 -45.97
C GLY A 529 4.57 -9.71 -45.74
N ARG A 530 3.84 -8.94 -44.92
CA ARG A 530 4.23 -7.58 -44.52
C ARG A 530 5.28 -7.64 -43.41
N SER A 531 6.46 -7.06 -43.65
CA SER A 531 7.58 -7.05 -42.69
C SER A 531 7.17 -6.38 -41.36
N SER A 532 7.44 -7.07 -40.25
CA SER A 532 7.22 -6.58 -38.85
C SER A 532 8.20 -5.45 -38.43
N ARG A 533 9.05 -4.95 -39.35
CA ARG A 533 10.16 -4.04 -39.03
C ARG A 533 9.80 -2.65 -38.50
N LYS A 534 8.53 -2.26 -38.40
CA LYS A 534 8.15 -0.86 -38.04
C LYS A 534 7.52 -0.67 -36.65
N THR A 535 7.38 -1.68 -35.81
CA THR A 535 6.44 -1.53 -34.69
C THR A 535 7.04 -1.43 -33.27
N ARG A 536 8.36 -1.46 -33.09
CA ARG A 536 8.92 -1.32 -31.72
C ARG A 536 10.34 -0.74 -31.72
N ARG A 537 10.43 0.56 -31.91
CA ARG A 537 11.55 1.37 -31.39
C ARG A 537 11.18 2.05 -30.09
#